data_7b68a3ce0f45d068de88bf2c3f10f71b
#
_entry.id   7b68a3ce0f45d068de88bf2c3f10f71b
#
_cell.length_a   1.000
_cell.length_b   1.000
_cell.length_c   1.000
_cell.angle_alpha   90.00
_cell.angle_beta   90.00
_cell.angle_gamma   90.00
#
_symmetry.space_group_name_H-M   'P 1'
#
loop_
_entity.id
_entity.type
_entity.pdbx_description
1 polymer ?
#
loop_
_entity_poly.entity_id
_entity_poly.type
_entity_poly.pdbx_seq_one_letter_code
_entity_poly.pdbx_strand_id
1 'polypeptide(L)'
;GVVIITTKKGKEGRASISFNTSTTFDIAAYGIPEFQNHYTGVSTSWGSDIKGSPDYTDDFFKTGVTTINSLSLSMGSQAMQTYFSYANTYGKGVVEGNSLVKHNFNFRETANFLNNKLTVDANINAMYQRGNNRTTSGGYYMNPLVGLYHFPRGGVEGGKDFNYYKDNYQILNAGRNIMDQNWYKSQGTDMEQNPYWLINKVPNEDTRYRTLLNLSVKYKFNDLFSIQARGSADYVVDKNNTRMYACLLYTSDAADD
;
A
#
# COMPACT_ATOMS: atom_id res chain seq x y z
N GLY A 1 -1.32 25.32 18.74
CA GLY A 1 -2.32 24.37 19.21
C GLY A 1 -1.66 23.10 19.73
N VAL A 2 -2.21 22.51 20.78
CA VAL A 2 -1.74 21.24 21.36
C VAL A 2 -2.72 20.15 20.95
N VAL A 3 -2.24 19.06 20.36
CA VAL A 3 -3.04 17.87 20.09
C VAL A 3 -2.77 16.86 21.21
N ILE A 4 -3.82 16.52 21.97
CA ILE A 4 -3.75 15.49 23.01
C ILE A 4 -4.43 14.23 22.47
N ILE A 5 -3.65 13.14 22.34
CA ILE A 5 -4.17 11.84 21.92
C ILE A 5 -4.28 10.95 23.16
N THR A 6 -5.50 10.52 23.46
CA THR A 6 -5.75 9.55 24.53
C THR A 6 -6.09 8.19 23.92
N THR A 7 -5.28 7.19 24.20
CA THR A 7 -5.53 5.82 23.73
C THR A 7 -6.62 5.13 24.56
N LYS A 8 -7.37 4.21 23.93
CA LYS A 8 -8.38 3.40 24.64
C LYS A 8 -7.71 2.59 25.73
N LYS A 9 -8.42 2.43 26.86
CA LYS A 9 -8.02 1.60 28.00
C LYS A 9 -9.21 0.76 28.47
N GLY A 10 -8.97 -0.26 29.28
CA GLY A 10 -10.00 -1.03 29.95
C GLY A 10 -10.92 -0.13 30.78
N LYS A 11 -12.11 -0.59 30.99
CA LYS A 11 -13.13 0.10 31.83
C LYS A 11 -13.54 -0.82 32.97
N GLU A 12 -13.78 -0.21 34.11
CA GLU A 12 -14.41 -0.88 35.25
C GLU A 12 -15.83 -1.31 34.87
N GLY A 13 -16.24 -2.50 35.30
CA GLY A 13 -17.57 -3.02 35.10
C GLY A 13 -17.62 -4.32 34.29
N ARG A 14 -18.74 -4.54 33.59
CA ARG A 14 -18.93 -5.75 32.78
C ARG A 14 -17.98 -5.77 31.59
N ALA A 15 -17.57 -6.96 31.20
CA ALA A 15 -16.83 -7.17 29.97
C ALA A 15 -17.65 -6.67 28.78
N SER A 16 -17.02 -5.88 27.92
CA SER A 16 -17.59 -5.35 26.70
C SER A 16 -16.80 -5.86 25.50
N ILE A 17 -17.48 -6.52 24.59
CA ILE A 17 -16.92 -6.95 23.32
C ILE A 17 -17.53 -6.08 22.22
N SER A 18 -16.69 -5.56 21.34
CA SER A 18 -17.13 -4.78 20.19
C SER A 18 -16.49 -5.34 18.92
N PHE A 19 -17.33 -5.62 17.94
CA PHE A 19 -16.92 -5.99 16.59
C PHE A 19 -17.34 -4.88 15.62
N ASN A 20 -16.41 -4.48 14.75
CA ASN A 20 -16.70 -3.54 13.68
C ASN A 20 -16.14 -4.06 12.37
N THR A 21 -16.88 -3.85 11.31
CA THR A 21 -16.46 -4.11 9.93
C THR A 21 -16.75 -2.89 9.07
N SER A 22 -15.86 -2.61 8.13
CA SER A 22 -16.01 -1.54 7.16
C SER A 22 -15.48 -2.01 5.82
N THR A 23 -16.19 -1.72 4.74
CA THR A 23 -15.72 -1.98 3.38
C THR A 23 -15.82 -0.69 2.59
N THR A 24 -14.72 -0.31 1.93
CA THR A 24 -14.59 0.86 1.07
C THR A 24 -14.31 0.40 -0.35
N PHE A 25 -14.97 1.03 -1.31
CA PHE A 25 -14.74 0.84 -2.73
C PHE A 25 -14.07 2.11 -3.28
N ASP A 26 -12.93 1.92 -3.93
CA ASP A 26 -12.15 2.99 -4.54
C ASP A 26 -12.31 2.92 -6.06
N ILE A 27 -12.87 3.96 -6.66
CA ILE A 27 -13.08 4.05 -8.11
C ILE A 27 -12.27 5.22 -8.62
N ALA A 28 -11.45 4.98 -9.64
CA ALA A 28 -10.66 5.99 -10.31
C ALA A 28 -11.52 6.82 -11.29
N ALA A 29 -12.62 7.42 -10.79
CA ALA A 29 -13.62 8.10 -11.61
C ALA A 29 -13.33 9.60 -11.85
N TYR A 30 -12.60 10.25 -10.94
CA TYR A 30 -12.29 11.68 -11.01
C TYR A 30 -10.82 11.91 -10.69
N GLY A 31 -10.17 12.81 -11.45
CA GLY A 31 -8.75 13.14 -11.26
C GLY A 31 -7.79 12.34 -12.14
N ILE A 32 -8.28 11.41 -12.95
CA ILE A 32 -7.53 10.85 -14.07
C ILE A 32 -7.69 11.83 -15.25
N PRO A 33 -6.61 12.39 -15.78
CA PRO A 33 -6.72 13.24 -16.96
C PRO A 33 -7.35 12.47 -18.14
N GLU A 34 -8.34 13.06 -18.75
CA GLU A 34 -8.89 12.52 -20.00
C GLU A 34 -7.84 12.52 -21.09
N PHE A 35 -7.81 11.45 -21.89
CA PHE A 35 -6.96 11.41 -23.06
C PHE A 35 -7.60 12.21 -24.19
N GLN A 36 -6.76 12.96 -24.91
CA GLN A 36 -7.17 13.47 -26.21
C GLN A 36 -7.47 12.30 -27.16
N ASN A 37 -8.45 12.45 -28.05
CA ASN A 37 -8.91 11.40 -28.98
C ASN A 37 -9.00 11.86 -30.45
N HIS A 38 -8.42 13.01 -30.77
CA HIS A 38 -8.44 13.60 -32.11
C HIS A 38 -7.17 13.37 -32.91
N TYR A 39 -6.04 13.20 -32.26
CA TYR A 39 -4.74 13.09 -32.92
C TYR A 39 -4.01 11.80 -32.56
N THR A 40 -3.21 11.29 -33.50
CA THR A 40 -2.38 10.10 -33.32
C THR A 40 -1.25 10.29 -32.31
N GLY A 41 -0.98 11.53 -31.92
CA GLY A 41 0.19 11.92 -31.13
C GLY A 41 0.36 11.11 -29.86
N VAL A 42 1.60 10.87 -29.57
CA VAL A 42 2.11 10.25 -28.34
C VAL A 42 2.11 11.31 -27.23
N SER A 43 3.12 11.42 -26.41
CA SER A 43 3.27 12.35 -25.29
C SER A 43 3.01 13.84 -25.60
N THR A 44 3.08 14.26 -26.87
CA THR A 44 2.82 15.62 -27.31
C THR A 44 1.35 15.92 -27.63
N SER A 45 0.50 14.91 -27.68
CA SER A 45 -0.92 15.01 -28.08
C SER A 45 -1.17 15.60 -29.48
N TRP A 46 -0.17 15.69 -30.33
CA TRP A 46 -0.26 16.19 -31.70
C TRP A 46 0.07 15.08 -32.70
N GLY A 47 -0.46 15.18 -33.89
CA GLY A 47 -0.22 14.23 -34.97
C GLY A 47 -1.27 14.32 -36.06
N SER A 48 -1.44 13.27 -36.86
CA SER A 48 -2.51 13.19 -37.86
C SER A 48 -3.87 13.08 -37.17
N ASP A 49 -4.91 13.62 -37.78
CA ASP A 49 -6.28 13.54 -37.33
C ASP A 49 -6.76 12.08 -37.35
N ILE A 50 -7.40 11.65 -36.26
CA ILE A 50 -8.05 10.37 -36.13
C ILE A 50 -9.51 10.56 -35.71
N LYS A 51 -10.37 9.63 -36.09
CA LYS A 51 -11.80 9.70 -35.76
C LYS A 51 -12.12 9.03 -34.42
N GLY A 52 -11.45 9.46 -33.38
CA GLY A 52 -11.59 8.90 -32.04
C GLY A 52 -10.55 7.83 -31.72
N SER A 53 -10.32 7.63 -30.46
CA SER A 53 -9.43 6.61 -29.90
C SER A 53 -10.07 6.05 -28.62
N PRO A 54 -9.95 4.75 -28.33
CA PRO A 54 -10.40 4.22 -27.07
C PRO A 54 -9.69 4.89 -25.88
N ASP A 55 -10.41 5.04 -24.78
CA ASP A 55 -9.82 5.41 -23.51
C ASP A 55 -9.38 4.15 -22.78
N TYR A 56 -8.08 3.88 -22.77
CA TYR A 56 -7.50 2.70 -22.12
C TYR A 56 -7.46 2.79 -20.60
N THR A 57 -7.76 3.96 -20.03
CA THR A 57 -7.79 4.13 -18.57
C THR A 57 -8.92 3.35 -17.92
N ASP A 58 -10.08 3.29 -18.55
CA ASP A 58 -11.24 2.54 -18.05
C ASP A 58 -10.95 1.03 -17.93
N ASP A 59 -10.15 0.50 -18.86
CA ASP A 59 -9.74 -0.91 -18.84
C ASP A 59 -8.56 -1.17 -17.89
N PHE A 60 -7.68 -0.20 -17.70
CA PHE A 60 -6.50 -0.34 -16.89
C PHE A 60 -6.81 -0.28 -15.40
N PHE A 61 -7.62 0.71 -14.98
CA PHE A 61 -7.99 0.86 -13.59
C PHE A 61 -9.16 -0.05 -13.21
N LYS A 62 -9.05 -0.70 -12.06
CA LYS A 62 -10.07 -1.57 -11.49
C LYS A 62 -10.69 -0.91 -10.27
N THR A 63 -11.83 -1.41 -9.83
CA THR A 63 -12.36 -1.01 -8.54
C THR A 63 -11.49 -1.58 -7.44
N GLY A 64 -10.88 -0.69 -6.65
CA GLY A 64 -10.19 -1.06 -5.43
C GLY A 64 -11.20 -1.41 -4.34
N VAL A 65 -10.86 -2.35 -3.47
CA VAL A 65 -11.70 -2.76 -2.34
C VAL A 65 -10.83 -2.87 -1.10
N THR A 66 -11.21 -2.15 -0.05
CA THR A 66 -10.55 -2.24 1.25
C THR A 66 -11.54 -2.67 2.31
N THR A 67 -11.27 -3.78 2.98
CA THR A 67 -12.09 -4.28 4.10
C THR A 67 -11.27 -4.20 5.39
N ILE A 68 -11.87 -3.63 6.43
CA ILE A 68 -11.31 -3.54 7.78
C ILE A 68 -12.25 -4.25 8.73
N ASN A 69 -11.74 -5.25 9.43
CA ASN A 69 -12.44 -5.93 10.50
C ASN A 69 -11.71 -5.70 11.82
N SER A 70 -12.42 -5.35 12.87
CA SER A 70 -11.82 -5.17 14.18
C SER A 70 -12.66 -5.77 15.28
N LEU A 71 -11.98 -6.37 16.24
CA LEU A 71 -12.54 -6.90 17.46
C LEU A 71 -11.85 -6.22 18.64
N SER A 72 -12.62 -5.77 19.62
CA SER A 72 -12.05 -5.27 20.88
C SER A 72 -12.78 -5.83 22.09
N LEU A 73 -12.02 -6.06 23.13
CA LEU A 73 -12.47 -6.49 24.44
C LEU A 73 -12.01 -5.47 25.48
N SER A 74 -12.92 -5.01 26.28
CA SER A 74 -12.65 -4.15 27.44
C SER A 74 -13.31 -4.77 28.66
N MET A 75 -12.53 -5.00 29.72
CA MET A 75 -13.03 -5.51 30.99
C MET A 75 -12.17 -4.99 32.13
N GLY A 76 -12.67 -5.08 33.34
CA GLY A 76 -11.87 -4.75 34.49
C GLY A 76 -12.68 -4.53 35.77
N SER A 77 -11.92 -4.39 36.83
CA SER A 77 -12.33 -3.95 38.14
C SER A 77 -11.66 -2.65 38.51
N GLN A 78 -11.93 -2.12 39.70
CA GLN A 78 -11.21 -0.97 40.20
C GLN A 78 -9.70 -1.26 40.37
N ALA A 79 -9.33 -2.49 40.64
CA ALA A 79 -7.94 -2.88 40.82
C ALA A 79 -7.21 -3.16 39.49
N MET A 80 -7.91 -3.62 38.44
CA MET A 80 -7.27 -4.07 37.21
C MET A 80 -8.20 -3.84 36.01
N GLN A 81 -7.69 -3.23 34.95
CA GLN A 81 -8.43 -2.90 33.74
C GLN A 81 -7.66 -3.36 32.51
N THR A 82 -8.27 -4.25 31.75
CA THR A 82 -7.70 -4.86 30.55
C THR A 82 -8.40 -4.32 29.31
N TYR A 83 -7.64 -3.93 28.33
CA TYR A 83 -8.09 -3.65 26.98
C TYR A 83 -7.29 -4.47 25.99
N PHE A 84 -8.00 -5.16 25.13
CA PHE A 84 -7.46 -5.91 24.01
C PHE A 84 -8.12 -5.45 22.73
N SER A 85 -7.38 -5.33 21.63
CA SER A 85 -7.98 -5.21 20.31
C SER A 85 -7.11 -5.85 19.24
N TYR A 86 -7.80 -6.36 18.24
CA TYR A 86 -7.21 -6.86 17.00
C TYR A 86 -7.94 -6.25 15.84
N ALA A 87 -7.19 -5.77 14.84
CA ALA A 87 -7.75 -5.30 13.58
C ALA A 87 -6.99 -5.94 12.41
N ASN A 88 -7.76 -6.37 11.42
CA ASN A 88 -7.27 -6.84 10.13
C ASN A 88 -7.73 -5.87 9.04
N THR A 89 -6.81 -5.46 8.18
CA THR A 89 -7.10 -4.73 6.95
C THR A 89 -6.66 -5.58 5.77
N TYR A 90 -7.55 -5.76 4.82
CA TYR A 90 -7.26 -6.35 3.53
C TYR A 90 -7.70 -5.39 2.43
N GLY A 91 -6.78 -4.99 1.57
CA GLY A 91 -7.04 -4.07 0.47
C GLY A 91 -6.54 -4.62 -0.87
N LYS A 92 -7.31 -4.37 -1.92
CA LYS A 92 -6.90 -4.42 -3.33
C LYS A 92 -6.94 -3.01 -3.86
N GLY A 93 -5.87 -2.56 -4.49
CA GLY A 93 -5.79 -1.23 -5.08
C GLY A 93 -6.50 -1.15 -6.44
N VAL A 94 -6.55 0.05 -6.99
CA VAL A 94 -7.15 0.32 -8.32
C VAL A 94 -6.26 -0.16 -9.48
N VAL A 95 -4.98 -0.38 -9.26
CA VAL A 95 -4.07 -1.01 -10.23
C VAL A 95 -4.02 -2.50 -9.96
N GLU A 96 -4.12 -3.30 -11.01
CA GLU A 96 -4.10 -4.77 -10.92
C GLU A 96 -2.82 -5.25 -10.21
N GLY A 97 -2.96 -6.27 -9.35
CA GLY A 97 -1.85 -6.82 -8.57
C GLY A 97 -1.51 -6.05 -7.29
N ASN A 98 -2.01 -4.82 -7.11
CA ASN A 98 -1.81 -4.07 -5.86
C ASN A 98 -2.62 -4.69 -4.74
N SER A 99 -1.96 -4.98 -3.62
CA SER A 99 -2.66 -5.45 -2.43
C SER A 99 -1.98 -4.99 -1.15
N LEU A 100 -2.79 -4.87 -0.10
CA LEU A 100 -2.35 -4.54 1.25
C LEU A 100 -2.98 -5.53 2.23
N VAL A 101 -2.14 -6.12 3.08
CA VAL A 101 -2.58 -6.88 4.25
C VAL A 101 -1.97 -6.22 5.48
N LYS A 102 -2.79 -5.94 6.48
CA LYS A 102 -2.32 -5.36 7.73
C LYS A 102 -3.01 -6.04 8.90
N HIS A 103 -2.22 -6.41 9.90
CA HIS A 103 -2.68 -6.90 11.19
C HIS A 103 -2.21 -5.95 12.27
N ASN A 104 -3.11 -5.53 13.11
CA ASN A 104 -2.80 -4.65 14.23
C ASN A 104 -3.35 -5.28 15.51
N PHE A 105 -2.48 -5.50 16.46
CA PHE A 105 -2.77 -6.07 17.76
C PHE A 105 -2.44 -5.04 18.82
N ASN A 106 -3.35 -4.80 19.76
CA ASN A 106 -3.11 -3.94 20.91
C ASN A 106 -3.55 -4.66 22.18
N PHE A 107 -2.69 -4.62 23.19
CA PHE A 107 -2.98 -5.06 24.53
C PHE A 107 -2.55 -3.99 25.51
N ARG A 108 -3.45 -3.61 26.42
CA ARG A 108 -3.17 -2.66 27.48
C ARG A 108 -3.73 -3.15 28.79
N GLU A 109 -2.90 -3.09 29.79
CA GLU A 109 -3.24 -3.41 31.16
C GLU A 109 -2.97 -2.23 32.05
N THR A 110 -3.95 -1.85 32.87
CA THR A 110 -3.80 -0.86 33.94
C THR A 110 -4.11 -1.50 35.25
N ALA A 111 -3.15 -1.56 36.15
CA ALA A 111 -3.31 -2.20 37.46
C ALA A 111 -3.05 -1.18 38.59
N ASN A 112 -3.92 -1.19 39.60
CA ASN A 112 -3.83 -0.37 40.79
C ASN A 112 -3.51 -1.21 41.99
N PHE A 113 -2.48 -0.84 42.73
CA PHE A 113 -1.98 -1.50 43.92
C PHE A 113 -1.96 -0.56 45.12
N LEU A 114 -1.75 -1.10 46.32
CA LEU A 114 -1.57 -0.35 47.56
C LEU A 114 -2.73 0.66 47.80
N ASN A 115 -3.96 0.16 47.73
CA ASN A 115 -5.16 1.01 47.88
C ASN A 115 -5.16 2.21 46.93
N ASN A 116 -4.89 1.96 45.62
CA ASN A 116 -4.83 2.95 44.54
C ASN A 116 -3.68 3.99 44.65
N LYS A 117 -2.70 3.74 45.50
CA LYS A 117 -1.51 4.58 45.59
C LYS A 117 -0.50 4.31 44.49
N LEU A 118 -0.41 3.09 44.00
CA LEU A 118 0.48 2.71 42.91
C LEU A 118 -0.35 2.28 41.68
N THR A 119 -0.18 2.98 40.58
CA THR A 119 -0.78 2.63 39.28
C THR A 119 0.32 2.24 38.30
N VAL A 120 0.19 1.07 37.73
CA VAL A 120 1.04 0.58 36.62
C VAL A 120 0.17 0.47 35.36
N ASP A 121 0.62 1.10 34.29
CA ASP A 121 -0.05 1.07 32.99
C ASP A 121 0.95 0.59 31.94
N ALA A 122 0.69 -0.57 31.35
CA ALA A 122 1.51 -1.18 30.32
C ALA A 122 0.69 -1.32 29.04
N ASN A 123 1.27 -0.93 27.90
CA ASN A 123 0.63 -1.05 26.59
C ASN A 123 1.61 -1.61 25.57
N ILE A 124 1.17 -2.62 24.83
CA ILE A 124 1.88 -3.22 23.71
C ILE A 124 1.02 -3.04 22.46
N ASN A 125 1.59 -2.46 21.42
CA ASN A 125 0.99 -2.44 20.11
C ASN A 125 1.93 -3.15 19.13
N ALA A 126 1.46 -4.21 18.49
CA ALA A 126 2.19 -4.96 17.48
C ALA A 126 1.47 -4.86 16.13
N MET A 127 2.22 -4.52 15.09
CA MET A 127 1.71 -4.36 13.74
C MET A 127 2.55 -5.18 12.76
N TYR A 128 1.85 -5.90 11.90
CA TYR A 128 2.39 -6.50 10.68
C TYR A 128 1.68 -5.88 9.50
N GLN A 129 2.44 -5.46 8.49
CA GLN A 129 1.91 -4.95 7.24
C GLN A 129 2.70 -5.53 6.08
N ARG A 130 1.99 -5.94 5.04
CA ARG A 130 2.56 -6.38 3.77
C ARG A 130 1.82 -5.70 2.63
N GLY A 131 2.55 -4.98 1.80
CA GLY A 131 2.09 -4.40 0.54
C GLY A 131 2.73 -5.14 -0.62
N ASN A 132 1.95 -5.46 -1.65
CA ASN A 132 2.46 -6.02 -2.89
C ASN A 132 2.19 -5.06 -4.04
N ASN A 133 3.14 -4.99 -4.97
CA ASN A 133 3.06 -4.24 -6.22
C ASN A 133 2.61 -2.79 -6.04
N ARG A 134 3.07 -2.13 -4.97
CA ARG A 134 2.81 -0.71 -4.78
C ARG A 134 3.34 0.07 -5.98
N THR A 135 2.46 0.81 -6.65
CA THR A 135 2.80 1.60 -7.82
C THR A 135 3.85 2.66 -7.48
N THR A 136 4.93 2.69 -8.23
CA THR A 136 5.95 3.73 -8.16
C THR A 136 5.37 5.03 -8.71
N SER A 137 5.66 6.16 -8.07
CA SER A 137 5.17 7.48 -8.47
C SER A 137 6.17 8.20 -9.38
N GLY A 138 5.68 9.25 -10.08
CA GLY A 138 6.47 10.12 -10.95
C GLY A 138 6.79 9.51 -12.32
N GLY A 139 7.63 10.19 -13.09
CA GLY A 139 8.08 9.78 -14.43
C GLY A 139 9.13 8.67 -14.44
N TYR A 140 9.16 7.84 -13.43
CA TYR A 140 10.13 6.77 -13.30
C TYR A 140 9.75 5.55 -14.15
N TYR A 141 10.74 4.92 -14.79
CA TYR A 141 10.52 3.78 -15.71
C TYR A 141 9.80 2.58 -15.07
N MET A 142 9.77 2.48 -13.76
CA MET A 142 9.03 1.46 -13.01
C MET A 142 7.57 1.84 -12.74
N ASN A 143 7.14 3.03 -13.17
CA ASN A 143 5.76 3.47 -13.03
C ASN A 143 4.93 3.01 -14.23
N PRO A 144 3.95 2.09 -14.07
CA PRO A 144 3.15 1.60 -15.18
C PRO A 144 2.29 2.70 -15.85
N LEU A 145 2.02 3.79 -15.12
CA LEU A 145 1.24 4.90 -15.67
C LEU A 145 1.99 5.67 -16.75
N VAL A 146 3.32 5.65 -16.76
CA VAL A 146 4.11 6.30 -17.81
C VAL A 146 3.78 5.66 -19.17
N GLY A 147 3.84 4.34 -19.26
CA GLY A 147 3.49 3.63 -20.49
C GLY A 147 2.01 3.79 -20.87
N LEU A 148 1.11 3.77 -19.90
CA LEU A 148 -0.32 3.99 -20.14
C LEU A 148 -0.59 5.35 -20.77
N TYR A 149 -0.04 6.43 -20.18
CA TYR A 149 -0.33 7.79 -20.63
C TYR A 149 0.42 8.19 -21.91
N HIS A 150 1.57 7.57 -22.20
CA HIS A 150 2.36 7.84 -23.38
C HIS A 150 1.99 7.00 -24.61
N PHE A 151 1.15 5.98 -24.44
CA PHE A 151 0.78 5.12 -25.56
C PHE A 151 0.08 5.94 -26.68
N PRO A 152 0.46 5.75 -27.97
CA PRO A 152 -0.12 6.49 -29.09
C PRO A 152 -1.64 6.29 -29.23
N ARG A 153 -2.39 7.36 -29.36
CA ARG A 153 -3.85 7.32 -29.46
C ARG A 153 -4.36 6.54 -30.68
N GLY A 154 -3.71 6.68 -31.81
CA GLY A 154 -4.05 5.96 -33.03
C GLY A 154 -3.57 4.50 -33.10
N GLY A 155 -2.98 4.00 -32.04
CA GLY A 155 -2.24 2.73 -32.06
C GLY A 155 -0.87 2.89 -32.70
N VAL A 156 -0.23 1.79 -33.01
CA VAL A 156 1.10 1.74 -33.62
C VAL A 156 1.06 1.01 -34.95
N GLU A 157 2.18 1.07 -35.68
CA GLU A 157 2.34 0.39 -36.96
C GLU A 157 1.95 -1.09 -36.89
N GLY A 158 1.22 -1.58 -37.88
CA GLY A 158 0.67 -2.93 -37.93
C GLY A 158 -0.66 -3.09 -37.20
N GLY A 159 -1.34 -1.98 -36.82
CA GLY A 159 -2.68 -2.00 -36.24
C GLY A 159 -2.73 -2.52 -34.80
N LYS A 160 -1.59 -2.54 -34.12
CA LYS A 160 -1.50 -2.93 -32.70
C LYS A 160 -1.94 -1.78 -31.82
N ASP A 161 -2.95 -2.02 -31.00
CA ASP A 161 -3.44 -1.08 -29.98
C ASP A 161 -2.91 -1.41 -28.58
N PHE A 162 -3.34 -0.69 -27.59
CA PHE A 162 -2.96 -0.93 -26.20
C PHE A 162 -3.40 -2.29 -25.68
N ASN A 163 -4.59 -2.76 -26.11
CA ASN A 163 -5.11 -4.06 -25.72
C ASN A 163 -4.29 -5.22 -26.32
N TYR A 164 -3.74 -5.05 -27.52
CA TYR A 164 -2.78 -6.00 -28.05
C TYR A 164 -1.59 -6.19 -27.10
N TYR A 165 -1.02 -5.09 -26.59
CA TYR A 165 0.13 -5.13 -25.66
C TYR A 165 -0.24 -5.53 -24.24
N LYS A 166 -1.50 -5.42 -23.86
CA LYS A 166 -2.04 -6.00 -22.63
C LYS A 166 -2.04 -7.53 -22.70
N ASP A 167 -2.63 -8.07 -23.75
CA ASP A 167 -2.80 -9.52 -23.92
C ASP A 167 -1.48 -10.23 -24.27
N ASN A 168 -0.57 -9.49 -24.91
CA ASN A 168 0.73 -9.97 -25.36
C ASN A 168 1.87 -9.16 -24.73
N TYR A 169 1.86 -8.94 -23.42
CA TYR A 169 2.87 -8.11 -22.76
C TYR A 169 4.28 -8.71 -22.77
N GLN A 170 4.42 -9.98 -23.19
CA GLN A 170 5.67 -10.70 -23.31
C GLN A 170 5.75 -11.48 -24.64
N ILE A 171 6.96 -11.63 -25.14
CA ILE A 171 7.26 -12.37 -26.37
C ILE A 171 8.50 -13.25 -26.17
N LEU A 172 8.49 -14.45 -26.75
CA LEU A 172 9.67 -15.33 -26.69
C LEU A 172 10.78 -14.76 -27.57
N ASN A 173 11.93 -14.48 -26.97
CA ASN A 173 13.18 -14.23 -27.67
C ASN A 173 13.87 -15.59 -27.94
N ALA A 174 13.72 -16.10 -29.15
CA ALA A 174 14.26 -17.42 -29.50
C ALA A 174 15.79 -17.49 -29.44
N GLY A 175 16.49 -16.37 -29.69
CA GLY A 175 17.96 -16.30 -29.64
C GLY A 175 18.53 -16.44 -28.25
N ARG A 176 17.81 -15.94 -27.24
CA ARG A 176 18.19 -15.97 -25.83
C ARG A 176 17.41 -17.00 -25.01
N ASN A 177 16.39 -17.62 -25.60
CA ASN A 177 15.44 -18.54 -24.97
C ASN A 177 14.83 -17.99 -23.65
N ILE A 178 14.47 -16.72 -23.68
CA ILE A 178 13.82 -16.00 -22.55
C ILE A 178 12.60 -15.25 -23.05
N MET A 179 11.71 -14.88 -22.11
CA MET A 179 10.58 -14.00 -22.41
C MET A 179 11.04 -12.56 -22.29
N ASP A 180 11.01 -11.83 -23.39
CA ASP A 180 11.26 -10.40 -23.45
C ASP A 180 9.95 -9.60 -23.28
N GLN A 181 10.08 -8.34 -22.90
CA GLN A 181 8.99 -7.40 -22.89
C GLN A 181 8.52 -7.12 -24.32
N ASN A 182 7.23 -7.26 -24.56
CA ASN A 182 6.61 -6.84 -25.83
C ASN A 182 6.02 -5.43 -25.66
N TRP A 183 6.60 -4.46 -26.35
CA TRP A 183 6.17 -3.07 -26.34
C TRP A 183 6.44 -2.43 -27.70
N TYR A 184 5.75 -1.33 -28.00
CA TYR A 184 5.93 -0.65 -29.29
C TYR A 184 7.26 0.10 -29.40
N LYS A 185 7.92 0.37 -28.27
CA LYS A 185 9.25 0.97 -28.24
C LYS A 185 10.33 -0.09 -28.17
N SER A 186 11.47 0.19 -28.78
CA SER A 186 12.64 -0.72 -28.75
C SER A 186 13.40 -0.58 -27.43
N GLN A 187 14.18 -1.61 -27.13
CA GLN A 187 15.09 -1.64 -25.99
C GLN A 187 16.11 -0.49 -26.05
N GLY A 188 16.49 0.04 -24.89
CA GLY A 188 17.52 1.06 -24.75
C GLY A 188 17.10 2.50 -25.08
N THR A 189 15.87 2.73 -25.54
CA THR A 189 15.48 4.05 -26.07
C THR A 189 14.64 4.89 -25.12
N ASP A 190 14.05 4.33 -24.07
CA ASP A 190 13.11 5.12 -23.26
C ASP A 190 12.87 4.56 -21.85
N MET A 191 12.51 5.48 -20.97
CA MET A 191 12.06 5.15 -19.60
C MET A 191 10.65 4.54 -19.54
N GLU A 192 10.00 4.40 -20.71
CA GLU A 192 8.64 3.91 -20.85
C GLU A 192 8.61 2.40 -21.04
N GLN A 193 7.88 1.73 -20.19
CA GLN A 193 7.74 0.28 -20.19
C GLN A 193 6.28 -0.10 -20.48
N ASN A 194 6.07 -1.32 -20.96
CA ASN A 194 4.73 -1.89 -21.01
C ASN A 194 4.15 -1.98 -19.58
N PRO A 195 3.01 -1.32 -19.29
CA PRO A 195 2.39 -1.35 -17.96
C PRO A 195 2.14 -2.77 -17.43
N TYR A 196 1.69 -3.68 -18.28
CA TYR A 196 1.38 -5.05 -17.89
C TYR A 196 2.61 -5.93 -17.69
N TRP A 197 3.72 -5.60 -18.36
CA TRP A 197 5.01 -6.20 -18.03
C TRP A 197 5.45 -5.81 -16.62
N LEU A 198 5.37 -4.53 -16.26
CA LEU A 198 5.72 -4.05 -14.92
C LEU A 198 4.87 -4.72 -13.84
N ILE A 199 3.56 -4.78 -14.04
CA ILE A 199 2.62 -5.38 -13.08
C ILE A 199 2.92 -6.88 -12.87
N ASN A 200 3.26 -7.62 -13.94
CA ASN A 200 3.38 -9.06 -13.90
C ASN A 200 4.81 -9.59 -13.70
N LYS A 201 5.83 -8.85 -14.15
CA LYS A 201 7.22 -9.30 -14.17
C LYS A 201 8.16 -8.54 -13.26
N VAL A 202 7.67 -7.46 -12.62
CA VAL A 202 8.46 -6.67 -11.68
C VAL A 202 7.75 -6.59 -10.33
N PRO A 203 7.52 -7.75 -9.69
CA PRO A 203 6.85 -7.75 -8.39
C PRO A 203 7.71 -7.03 -7.34
N ASN A 204 7.06 -6.20 -6.55
CA ASN A 204 7.64 -5.62 -5.36
C ASN A 204 6.80 -5.96 -4.13
N GLU A 205 7.47 -6.18 -3.03
CA GLU A 205 6.87 -6.51 -1.74
C GLU A 205 7.51 -5.68 -0.65
N ASP A 206 6.68 -4.91 0.04
CA ASP A 206 7.08 -4.14 1.22
C ASP A 206 6.48 -4.80 2.45
N THR A 207 7.32 -5.23 3.38
CA THR A 207 6.87 -5.81 4.64
C THR A 207 7.37 -4.97 5.81
N ARG A 208 6.45 -4.60 6.72
CA ARG A 208 6.76 -3.85 7.93
C ARG A 208 6.29 -4.61 9.17
N TYR A 209 7.21 -4.76 10.12
CA TYR A 209 6.93 -5.17 11.50
C TYR A 209 7.18 -3.97 12.41
N ARG A 210 6.24 -3.67 13.28
CA ARG A 210 6.41 -2.61 14.28
C ARG A 210 5.89 -3.06 15.62
N THR A 211 6.66 -2.84 16.66
CA THR A 211 6.25 -3.09 18.04
C THR A 211 6.48 -1.82 18.85
N LEU A 212 5.41 -1.28 19.40
CA LEU A 212 5.44 -0.13 20.30
C LEU A 212 5.10 -0.57 21.70
N LEU A 213 6.01 -0.32 22.62
CA LEU A 213 5.87 -0.62 24.05
C LEU A 213 5.75 0.69 24.81
N ASN A 214 4.82 0.77 25.76
CA ASN A 214 4.70 1.89 26.67
C ASN A 214 4.52 1.34 28.08
N LEU A 215 5.25 1.89 29.04
CA LEU A 215 5.13 1.59 30.44
C LEU A 215 5.06 2.90 31.21
N SER A 216 4.08 3.01 32.10
CA SER A 216 3.94 4.13 33.02
C SER A 216 3.71 3.60 34.42
N VAL A 217 4.47 4.12 35.36
CA VAL A 217 4.33 3.83 36.78
C VAL A 217 4.09 5.15 37.49
N LYS A 218 2.98 5.25 38.22
CA LYS A 218 2.60 6.42 39.01
C LYS A 218 2.43 6.03 40.46
N TYR A 219 3.10 6.74 41.35
CA TYR A 219 2.94 6.59 42.78
C TYR A 219 2.37 7.88 43.41
N LYS A 220 1.27 7.72 44.13
CA LYS A 220 0.60 8.80 44.87
C LYS A 220 0.97 8.73 46.33
N PHE A 221 1.74 9.69 46.83
CA PHE A 221 2.11 9.77 48.25
C PHE A 221 0.91 10.22 49.08
N ASN A 222 0.23 11.27 48.63
CA ASN A 222 -0.98 11.85 49.23
C ASN A 222 -1.77 12.58 48.14
N ASP A 223 -2.81 13.33 48.51
CA ASP A 223 -3.66 14.05 47.57
C ASP A 223 -2.96 15.25 46.89
N LEU A 224 -1.86 15.73 47.45
CA LEU A 224 -1.11 16.87 46.91
C LEU A 224 0.11 16.43 46.09
N PHE A 225 0.70 15.26 46.36
CA PHE A 225 1.95 14.84 45.77
C PHE A 225 1.85 13.46 45.09
N SER A 226 2.27 13.42 43.85
CA SER A 226 2.47 12.17 43.12
C SER A 226 3.70 12.25 42.24
N ILE A 227 4.35 11.11 42.01
CA ILE A 227 5.44 10.96 41.05
C ILE A 227 4.99 10.02 39.93
N GLN A 228 5.40 10.29 38.70
CA GLN A 228 5.14 9.40 37.57
C GLN A 228 6.41 9.28 36.71
N ALA A 229 6.76 8.03 36.40
CA ALA A 229 7.77 7.69 35.42
C ALA A 229 7.09 7.07 34.20
N ARG A 230 7.55 7.40 33.01
CA ARG A 230 7.09 6.82 31.73
C ARG A 230 8.28 6.44 30.87
N GLY A 231 8.19 5.28 30.24
CA GLY A 231 9.12 4.84 29.23
C GLY A 231 8.35 4.33 28.01
N SER A 232 8.94 4.51 26.83
CA SER A 232 8.41 3.94 25.59
C SER A 232 9.56 3.44 24.73
N ALA A 233 9.29 2.36 23.99
CA ALA A 233 10.18 1.82 22.99
C ALA A 233 9.39 1.57 21.71
N ASP A 234 9.93 2.00 20.57
CA ASP A 234 9.36 1.79 19.25
C ASP A 234 10.40 1.05 18.40
N TYR A 235 10.07 -0.17 18.03
CA TYR A 235 10.93 -1.02 17.20
C TYR A 235 10.26 -1.27 15.86
N VAL A 236 10.95 -0.88 14.78
CA VAL A 236 10.45 -0.99 13.41
C VAL A 236 11.45 -1.76 12.57
N VAL A 237 10.95 -2.72 11.79
CA VAL A 237 11.73 -3.44 10.77
C VAL A 237 10.97 -3.33 9.45
N ASP A 238 11.61 -2.70 8.47
CA ASP A 238 11.13 -2.62 7.10
C ASP A 238 11.95 -3.53 6.21
N LYS A 239 11.28 -4.34 5.41
CA LYS A 239 11.88 -5.20 4.40
C LYS A 239 11.27 -4.86 3.04
N ASN A 240 12.10 -4.46 2.10
CA ASN A 240 11.69 -4.20 0.72
C ASN A 240 12.32 -5.27 -0.17
N ASN A 241 11.52 -5.90 -1.00
CA ASN A 241 11.95 -6.90 -1.95
C ASN A 241 11.38 -6.55 -3.32
N THR A 242 12.24 -6.10 -4.22
CA THR A 242 11.89 -5.83 -5.62
C THR A 242 12.66 -6.80 -6.50
N ARG A 243 11.96 -7.50 -7.37
CA ARG A 243 12.56 -8.42 -8.34
C ARG A 243 12.35 -7.84 -9.72
N MET A 244 13.45 -7.53 -10.38
CA MET A 244 13.44 -7.04 -11.76
C MET A 244 13.80 -8.20 -12.70
N TYR A 245 12.99 -8.38 -13.72
CA TYR A 245 13.35 -9.25 -14.82
C TYR A 245 14.43 -8.57 -15.67
N ALA A 246 15.41 -9.34 -16.17
CA ALA A 246 16.55 -8.82 -16.94
C ALA A 246 16.19 -8.13 -18.27
N CYS A 247 14.93 -8.19 -18.69
CA CYS A 247 14.42 -7.67 -19.96
C CYS A 247 13.61 -6.36 -19.82
N LEU A 248 13.95 -5.53 -18.86
CA LEU A 248 13.49 -4.14 -18.87
C LEU A 248 14.17 -3.40 -20.03
N LEU A 249 13.41 -2.56 -20.75
CA LEU A 249 13.96 -1.81 -21.89
C LEU A 249 15.16 -0.93 -21.50
N TYR A 250 15.24 -0.52 -20.25
CA TYR A 250 16.33 0.31 -19.71
C TYR A 250 17.58 -0.49 -19.29
N THR A 251 17.44 -1.78 -18.91
CA THR A 251 18.55 -2.57 -18.34
C THR A 251 19.29 -3.43 -19.36
N SER A 252 18.87 -3.47 -20.62
CA SER A 252 19.49 -4.32 -21.63
C SER A 252 20.90 -3.87 -22.04
N ASP A 253 21.26 -2.62 -21.75
CA ASP A 253 22.55 -2.02 -22.16
C ASP A 253 23.68 -2.29 -21.14
N ALA A 254 23.37 -2.77 -19.95
CA ALA A 254 24.38 -3.02 -18.90
C ALA A 254 24.94 -4.47 -18.88
N ALA A 255 24.46 -5.33 -19.77
CA ALA A 255 24.85 -6.74 -19.83
C ALA A 255 25.71 -7.13 -21.06
N ASP A 256 25.98 -6.20 -21.96
CA ASP A 256 26.75 -6.43 -23.19
C ASP A 256 28.17 -5.77 -23.18
N ASP A 257 28.67 -5.27 -22.03
CA ASP A 257 30.04 -4.82 -21.83
C ASP A 257 30.88 -5.85 -21.04
#